data_6cee312d6e5da20d25e03bdafd3d65b3
#
_entry.id   6cee312d6e5da20d25e03bdafd3d65b3
#
_cell.length_a   1.000
_cell.length_b   1.000
_cell.length_c   1.000
_cell.angle_alpha   90.00
_cell.angle_beta   90.00
_cell.angle_gamma   90.00
#
_symmetry.space_group_name_H-M   'P 1'
#
loop_
_entity.id
_entity.type
_entity.pdbx_description
1 polymer ?
#
loop_
_entity_poly.entity_id
_entity_poly.type
_entity_poly.pdbx_seq_one_letter_code
_entity_poly.pdbx_strand_id
1 'polypeptide(L)'
;MIAFTTDHIEMPALDERKVSRWIKAVAADYGFSVGNINYIFCSDERILEVNRQFLGHDYYTDIITFDYSTPTTVSGDIYISLDTVRSNAELFDATYDRELHRVIIHGLLHLTGQQDKTPETEAEMHRKEDRALSAVDSSYLGEASNDRLKPYDS
;
A
#
# COMPACT_ATOMS: atom_id res chain seq x y z
N MET A 1 -15.67 0.00 -5.39
CA MET A 1 -14.98 -0.99 -6.23
C MET A 1 -13.47 -0.77 -6.17
N ILE A 2 -12.72 -1.83 -5.98
CA ILE A 2 -11.25 -1.74 -5.95
C ILE A 2 -10.72 -2.26 -7.29
N ALA A 3 -9.93 -1.44 -7.97
CA ALA A 3 -9.35 -1.79 -9.26
C ALA A 3 -7.82 -1.72 -9.18
N PHE A 4 -7.17 -2.63 -9.89
CA PHE A 4 -5.71 -2.68 -10.00
C PHE A 4 -5.34 -2.58 -11.46
N THR A 5 -4.54 -1.57 -11.80
CA THR A 5 -4.10 -1.33 -13.17
C THR A 5 -2.61 -1.03 -13.20
N THR A 6 -2.05 -0.96 -14.39
CA THR A 6 -0.65 -0.59 -14.58
C THR A 6 -0.55 0.58 -15.51
N ASP A 7 0.56 1.31 -15.41
CA ASP A 7 0.89 2.41 -16.30
C ASP A 7 2.25 2.10 -16.93
N HIS A 8 2.22 1.50 -18.11
CA HIS A 8 3.38 1.14 -18.92
C HIS A 8 4.37 0.17 -18.27
N ILE A 9 3.90 -0.67 -17.35
CA ILE A 9 4.71 -1.74 -16.76
C ILE A 9 3.89 -3.03 -16.72
N GLU A 10 4.57 -4.13 -16.41
CA GLU A 10 3.92 -5.42 -16.28
C GLU A 10 3.16 -5.49 -14.96
N MET A 11 1.97 -6.09 -14.98
CA MET A 11 1.16 -6.30 -13.78
C MET A 11 1.89 -7.25 -12.83
N PRO A 12 2.05 -6.89 -11.55
CA PRO A 12 2.65 -7.80 -10.58
C PRO A 12 1.75 -9.01 -10.34
N ALA A 13 2.35 -10.12 -9.94
CA ALA A 13 1.59 -11.31 -9.55
C ALA A 13 0.83 -10.98 -8.26
N LEU A 14 -0.49 -10.86 -8.39
CA LEU A 14 -1.34 -10.41 -7.29
C LEU A 14 -2.70 -11.07 -7.41
N ASP A 15 -3.17 -11.69 -6.33
CA ASP A 15 -4.52 -12.22 -6.29
C ASP A 15 -5.47 -11.07 -5.96
N GLU A 16 -6.01 -10.43 -6.99
CA GLU A 16 -6.81 -9.22 -6.84
C GLU A 16 -8.05 -9.43 -5.97
N ARG A 17 -8.66 -10.61 -6.07
CA ARG A 17 -9.85 -10.91 -5.28
C ARG A 17 -9.53 -11.00 -3.78
N LYS A 18 -8.46 -11.69 -3.43
CA LYS A 18 -8.05 -11.82 -2.03
C LYS A 18 -7.59 -10.48 -1.47
N VAL A 19 -6.82 -9.73 -2.24
CA VAL A 19 -6.34 -8.41 -1.82
C VAL A 19 -7.52 -7.46 -1.62
N SER A 20 -8.50 -7.48 -2.51
CA SER A 20 -9.69 -6.63 -2.37
C SER A 20 -10.48 -6.96 -1.11
N ARG A 21 -10.66 -8.24 -0.78
CA ARG A 21 -11.32 -8.64 0.45
C ARG A 21 -10.55 -8.19 1.69
N TRP A 22 -9.24 -8.31 1.64
CA TRP A 22 -8.37 -7.89 2.72
C TRP A 22 -8.47 -6.38 2.96
N ILE A 23 -8.40 -5.58 1.88
CA ILE A 23 -8.54 -4.13 1.96
C ILE A 23 -9.88 -3.75 2.60
N LYS A 24 -10.96 -4.39 2.18
CA LYS A 24 -12.29 -4.13 2.74
C LYS A 24 -12.35 -4.47 4.24
N ALA A 25 -11.74 -5.59 4.63
CA ALA A 25 -11.72 -6.00 6.03
C ALA A 25 -10.92 -5.02 6.89
N VAL A 26 -9.76 -4.56 6.40
CA VAL A 26 -8.95 -3.58 7.13
C VAL A 26 -9.69 -2.25 7.25
N ALA A 27 -10.31 -1.78 6.18
CA ALA A 27 -11.10 -0.55 6.23
C ALA A 27 -12.23 -0.66 7.26
N ALA A 28 -12.93 -1.79 7.29
CA ALA A 28 -14.00 -2.05 8.23
C ALA A 28 -13.53 -2.00 9.69
N ASP A 29 -12.32 -2.47 9.95
CA ASP A 29 -11.73 -2.42 11.29
C ASP A 29 -11.63 -1.00 11.84
N TYR A 30 -11.53 -0.02 10.96
CA TYR A 30 -11.45 1.40 11.33
C TYR A 30 -12.75 2.16 11.08
N GLY A 31 -13.82 1.43 10.80
CA GLY A 31 -15.16 2.02 10.67
C GLY A 31 -15.49 2.57 9.30
N PHE A 32 -14.76 2.14 8.25
CA PHE A 32 -14.98 2.63 6.90
C PHE A 32 -15.53 1.56 5.97
N SER A 33 -16.42 1.96 5.08
CA SER A 33 -16.74 1.18 3.89
C SER A 33 -15.79 1.58 2.76
N VAL A 34 -15.72 0.77 1.73
CA VAL A 34 -14.85 1.03 0.58
C VAL A 34 -15.70 1.49 -0.60
N GLY A 35 -15.38 2.67 -1.14
CA GLY A 35 -15.95 3.19 -2.37
C GLY A 35 -15.12 2.77 -3.58
N ASN A 36 -14.67 3.75 -4.35
CA ASN A 36 -13.84 3.47 -5.54
C ASN A 36 -12.38 3.75 -5.21
N ILE A 37 -11.57 2.70 -5.19
CA ILE A 37 -10.13 2.81 -5.00
C ILE A 37 -9.46 2.24 -6.24
N ASN A 38 -8.60 3.05 -6.86
CA ASN A 38 -7.82 2.63 -8.02
C ASN A 38 -6.34 2.57 -7.63
N TYR A 39 -5.76 1.39 -7.69
CA TYR A 39 -4.31 1.21 -7.53
C TYR A 39 -3.69 1.21 -8.91
N ILE A 40 -2.72 2.09 -9.13
CA ILE A 40 -2.00 2.21 -10.41
C ILE A 40 -0.54 1.89 -10.15
N PHE A 41 -0.09 0.73 -10.61
CA PHE A 41 1.31 0.34 -10.50
C PHE A 41 2.11 0.96 -11.63
N CYS A 42 3.25 1.54 -11.30
CA CYS A 42 4.07 2.27 -12.25
C CYS A 42 5.56 2.15 -11.92
N SER A 43 6.38 2.83 -12.70
CA SER A 43 7.82 2.90 -12.48
C SER A 43 8.19 4.12 -11.63
N ASP A 44 9.45 4.16 -11.17
CA ASP A 44 10.00 5.32 -10.48
C ASP A 44 9.89 6.58 -11.34
N GLU A 45 10.18 6.47 -12.63
CA GLU A 45 10.11 7.61 -13.55
C GLU A 45 8.69 8.16 -13.63
N ARG A 46 7.72 7.27 -13.71
CA ARG A 46 6.32 7.69 -13.82
C ARG A 46 5.81 8.33 -12.54
N ILE A 47 6.18 7.77 -11.38
CA ILE A 47 5.72 8.34 -10.11
C ILE A 47 6.37 9.69 -9.86
N LEU A 48 7.60 9.90 -10.34
CA LEU A 48 8.25 11.20 -10.28
C LEU A 48 7.51 12.23 -11.13
N GLU A 49 7.08 11.86 -12.35
CA GLU A 49 6.28 12.72 -13.21
C GLU A 49 4.97 13.12 -12.53
N VAL A 50 4.28 12.15 -11.93
CA VAL A 50 3.02 12.41 -11.21
C VAL A 50 3.26 13.37 -10.06
N ASN A 51 4.34 13.16 -9.33
CA ASN A 51 4.69 14.01 -8.20
C ASN A 51 4.96 15.45 -8.64
N ARG A 52 5.70 15.63 -9.73
CA ARG A 52 5.97 16.94 -10.31
C ARG A 52 4.70 17.61 -10.81
N GLN A 53 3.91 16.88 -11.59
CA GLN A 53 2.76 17.43 -12.29
C GLN A 53 1.61 17.80 -11.37
N PHE A 54 1.31 16.97 -10.38
CA PHE A 54 0.12 17.10 -9.55
C PHE A 54 0.38 17.63 -8.14
N LEU A 55 1.58 17.44 -7.61
CA LEU A 55 1.91 17.83 -6.25
C LEU A 55 2.99 18.91 -6.18
N GLY A 56 3.61 19.23 -7.29
CA GLY A 56 4.69 20.22 -7.33
C GLY A 56 5.95 19.76 -6.62
N HIS A 57 6.11 18.48 -6.38
CA HIS A 57 7.28 17.91 -5.73
C HIS A 57 8.20 17.28 -6.77
N ASP A 58 9.52 17.40 -6.59
CA ASP A 58 10.51 16.89 -7.51
C ASP A 58 11.40 15.87 -6.83
N TYR A 59 10.79 14.76 -6.35
CA TYR A 59 11.53 13.69 -5.72
C TYR A 59 10.79 12.36 -5.91
N TYR A 60 11.55 11.26 -5.80
CA TYR A 60 11.00 9.92 -5.88
C TYR A 60 10.30 9.54 -4.58
N THR A 61 9.23 8.75 -4.70
CA THR A 61 8.54 8.19 -3.56
C THR A 61 8.02 6.81 -3.96
N ASP A 62 7.69 5.97 -2.97
CA ASP A 62 7.12 4.66 -3.25
C ASP A 62 5.63 4.74 -3.56
N ILE A 63 4.94 5.76 -3.08
CA ILE A 63 3.49 5.84 -3.16
C ILE A 63 3.02 7.30 -3.23
N ILE A 64 1.97 7.53 -4.01
CA ILE A 64 1.25 8.81 -4.03
C ILE A 64 -0.23 8.50 -3.90
N THR A 65 -0.90 9.16 -2.96
CA THR A 65 -2.31 8.94 -2.67
C THR A 65 -3.11 10.20 -2.96
N PHE A 66 -4.12 10.08 -3.82
CA PHE A 66 -5.11 11.14 -4.05
C PHE A 66 -6.39 10.71 -3.33
N ASP A 67 -6.75 11.43 -2.28
CA ASP A 67 -7.81 11.05 -1.36
C ASP A 67 -9.13 11.74 -1.72
N TYR A 68 -10.14 10.96 -2.08
CA TYR A 68 -11.49 11.44 -2.36
C TYR A 68 -12.51 10.91 -1.35
N SER A 69 -12.02 10.48 -0.19
CA SER A 69 -12.86 9.84 0.83
C SER A 69 -13.87 10.78 1.45
N THR A 70 -14.99 10.22 1.89
CA THR A 70 -15.94 10.86 2.77
C THR A 70 -15.66 10.43 4.21
N PRO A 71 -16.36 10.98 5.21
CA PRO A 71 -16.15 10.55 6.59
C PRO A 71 -16.44 9.08 6.87
N THR A 72 -17.20 8.40 6.00
CA THR A 72 -17.59 7.01 6.21
C THR A 72 -17.10 6.05 5.14
N THR A 73 -16.59 6.56 4.02
CA THR A 73 -16.24 5.73 2.86
C THR A 73 -14.88 6.15 2.31
N VAL A 74 -13.95 5.21 2.21
CA VAL A 74 -12.64 5.47 1.63
C VAL A 74 -12.70 5.35 0.11
N SER A 75 -12.13 6.33 -0.57
CA SER A 75 -12.05 6.38 -2.04
C SER A 75 -10.79 7.13 -2.44
N GLY A 76 -10.16 6.74 -3.52
CA GLY A 76 -8.98 7.45 -3.98
C GLY A 76 -8.25 6.77 -5.11
N ASP A 77 -7.23 7.46 -5.62
CA ASP A 77 -6.30 6.92 -6.61
C ASP A 77 -4.94 6.80 -5.93
N ILE A 78 -4.34 5.62 -6.03
CA ILE A 78 -3.08 5.32 -5.34
C ILE A 78 -2.07 4.83 -6.36
N TYR A 79 -1.03 5.63 -6.59
CA TYR A 79 0.08 5.26 -7.46
C TYR A 79 1.17 4.61 -6.63
N ILE A 80 1.66 3.46 -7.08
CA ILE A 80 2.72 2.72 -6.39
C ILE A 80 3.84 2.42 -7.38
N SER A 81 5.06 2.82 -7.04
CA SER A 81 6.24 2.48 -7.84
C SER A 81 6.71 1.08 -7.48
N LEU A 82 6.63 0.15 -8.43
CA LEU A 82 7.13 -1.21 -8.22
C LEU A 82 8.65 -1.26 -8.14
N ASP A 83 9.35 -0.31 -8.74
CA ASP A 83 10.81 -0.22 -8.60
C ASP A 83 11.19 0.06 -7.15
N THR A 84 10.50 0.99 -6.51
CA THR A 84 10.76 1.32 -5.10
C THR A 84 10.31 0.19 -4.17
N VAL A 85 9.20 -0.49 -4.49
CA VAL A 85 8.78 -1.67 -3.72
C VAL A 85 9.90 -2.73 -3.72
N ARG A 86 10.49 -2.99 -4.87
CA ARG A 86 11.57 -3.96 -4.98
C ARG A 86 12.80 -3.54 -4.18
N SER A 87 13.19 -2.26 -4.29
CA SER A 87 14.34 -1.74 -3.54
C SER A 87 14.09 -1.81 -2.04
N ASN A 88 12.90 -1.46 -1.59
CA ASN A 88 12.55 -1.50 -0.17
C ASN A 88 12.54 -2.92 0.37
N ALA A 89 12.06 -3.88 -0.42
CA ALA A 89 12.08 -5.28 0.00
C ALA A 89 13.50 -5.76 0.28
N GLU A 90 14.44 -5.40 -0.60
CA GLU A 90 15.86 -5.73 -0.40
C GLU A 90 16.44 -5.02 0.82
N LEU A 91 16.13 -3.74 0.96
CA LEU A 91 16.63 -2.91 2.06
C LEU A 91 16.18 -3.43 3.42
N PHE A 92 14.95 -3.91 3.52
CA PHE A 92 14.38 -4.36 4.79
C PHE A 92 14.41 -5.88 4.97
N ASP A 93 15.10 -6.59 4.08
CA ASP A 93 15.21 -8.04 4.12
C ASP A 93 13.81 -8.71 4.17
N ALA A 94 12.90 -8.20 3.37
CA ALA A 94 11.54 -8.71 3.23
C ALA A 94 11.35 -9.32 1.84
N THR A 95 10.32 -10.13 1.69
CA THR A 95 9.96 -10.62 0.36
C THR A 95 9.31 -9.49 -0.44
N TYR A 96 9.40 -9.56 -1.76
CA TYR A 96 8.73 -8.62 -2.64
C TYR A 96 7.22 -8.61 -2.38
N ASP A 97 6.61 -9.79 -2.25
CA ASP A 97 5.18 -9.90 -1.98
C ASP A 97 4.77 -9.21 -0.68
N ARG A 98 5.54 -9.41 0.38
CA ARG A 98 5.23 -8.77 1.65
C ARG A 98 5.34 -7.26 1.55
N GLU A 99 6.39 -6.76 0.90
CA GLU A 99 6.56 -5.32 0.74
C GLU A 99 5.46 -4.73 -0.13
N LEU A 100 5.08 -5.42 -1.21
CA LEU A 100 3.98 -4.96 -2.06
C LEU A 100 2.68 -4.84 -1.27
N HIS A 101 2.35 -5.86 -0.47
CA HIS A 101 1.15 -5.82 0.36
C HIS A 101 1.24 -4.71 1.41
N ARG A 102 2.43 -4.50 1.99
CA ARG A 102 2.61 -3.41 2.95
C ARG A 102 2.32 -2.06 2.33
N VAL A 103 2.84 -1.80 1.13
CA VAL A 103 2.62 -0.51 0.45
C VAL A 103 1.15 -0.36 0.04
N ILE A 104 0.53 -1.43 -0.43
CA ILE A 104 -0.90 -1.41 -0.77
C ILE A 104 -1.73 -1.00 0.45
N ILE A 105 -1.49 -1.62 1.60
CA ILE A 105 -2.29 -1.32 2.78
C ILE A 105 -1.93 0.04 3.39
N HIS A 106 -0.68 0.47 3.24
CA HIS A 106 -0.25 1.80 3.65
C HIS A 106 -1.09 2.88 2.97
N GLY A 107 -1.30 2.75 1.66
CA GLY A 107 -2.16 3.68 0.93
C GLY A 107 -3.61 3.66 1.42
N LEU A 108 -4.14 2.47 1.69
CA LEU A 108 -5.49 2.35 2.24
C LEU A 108 -5.59 3.06 3.59
N LEU A 109 -4.59 2.88 4.46
CA LEU A 109 -4.59 3.51 5.77
C LEU A 109 -4.54 5.03 5.68
N HIS A 110 -3.82 5.58 4.71
CA HIS A 110 -3.86 7.03 4.46
C HIS A 110 -5.28 7.49 4.13
N LEU A 111 -6.03 6.71 3.38
CA LEU A 111 -7.42 7.06 3.05
C LEU A 111 -8.32 7.06 4.28
N THR A 112 -7.97 6.30 5.33
CA THR A 112 -8.73 6.33 6.59
C THR A 112 -8.33 7.51 7.47
N GLY A 113 -7.37 8.32 7.05
CA GLY A 113 -6.91 9.48 7.79
C GLY A 113 -5.64 9.26 8.59
N GLN A 114 -5.04 8.06 8.52
CA GLN A 114 -3.81 7.79 9.25
C GLN A 114 -2.65 8.58 8.62
N GLN A 115 -2.00 9.38 9.44
CA GLN A 115 -0.83 10.16 9.01
C GLN A 115 0.46 9.43 9.38
N ASP A 116 1.58 9.90 8.84
CA ASP A 116 2.89 9.28 9.07
C ASP A 116 4.04 10.29 9.06
N LYS A 117 3.73 11.55 9.33
CA LYS A 117 4.72 12.64 9.22
C LYS A 117 5.43 12.98 10.53
N THR A 118 4.94 12.49 11.65
CA THR A 118 5.59 12.66 12.95
C THR A 118 6.07 11.32 13.45
N PRO A 119 7.05 11.26 14.39
CA PRO A 119 7.49 9.99 14.94
C PRO A 119 6.35 9.15 15.52
N GLU A 120 5.38 9.80 16.16
CA GLU A 120 4.24 9.11 16.76
C GLU A 120 3.30 8.54 15.69
N THR A 121 2.97 9.34 14.68
CA THR A 121 2.05 8.89 13.63
C THR A 121 2.73 7.87 12.71
N GLU A 122 4.03 7.99 12.48
CA GLU A 122 4.79 7.01 11.73
C GLU A 122 4.78 5.66 12.44
N ALA A 123 5.03 5.65 13.76
CA ALA A 123 4.99 4.43 14.56
C ALA A 123 3.59 3.80 14.55
N GLU A 124 2.56 4.63 14.62
CA GLU A 124 1.18 4.15 14.55
C GLU A 124 0.86 3.53 13.20
N MET A 125 1.29 4.18 12.12
CA MET A 125 1.11 3.66 10.77
C MET A 125 1.76 2.27 10.65
N HIS A 126 2.99 2.11 11.13
CA HIS A 126 3.69 0.83 11.09
C HIS A 126 2.98 -0.26 11.91
N ARG A 127 2.44 0.08 13.08
CA ARG A 127 1.68 -0.87 13.87
C ARG A 127 0.44 -1.36 13.12
N LYS A 128 -0.24 -0.44 12.44
CA LYS A 128 -1.43 -0.79 11.66
C LYS A 128 -1.08 -1.62 10.44
N GLU A 129 0.02 -1.32 9.77
CA GLU A 129 0.54 -2.12 8.67
C GLU A 129 0.85 -3.54 9.13
N ASP A 130 1.60 -3.67 10.23
CA ASP A 130 1.98 -4.98 10.77
C ASP A 130 0.76 -5.80 11.16
N ARG A 131 -0.22 -5.16 11.77
CA ARG A 131 -1.46 -5.82 12.16
C ARG A 131 -2.22 -6.33 10.94
N ALA A 132 -2.31 -5.52 9.90
CA ALA A 132 -2.98 -5.91 8.66
C ALA A 132 -2.24 -7.05 7.97
N LEU A 133 -0.91 -6.98 7.94
CA LEU A 133 -0.08 -8.02 7.33
C LEU A 133 -0.17 -9.34 8.07
N SER A 134 -0.32 -9.32 9.39
CA SER A 134 -0.47 -10.55 10.17
C SER A 134 -1.69 -11.36 9.74
N ALA A 135 -2.76 -10.72 9.34
CA ALA A 135 -3.96 -11.41 8.85
C ALA A 135 -3.73 -12.05 7.48
N VAL A 136 -2.84 -11.49 6.68
CA VAL A 136 -2.54 -11.98 5.33
C VAL A 136 -1.49 -13.09 5.36
N ASP A 137 -0.47 -12.96 6.19
CA ASP A 137 0.70 -13.83 6.18
C ASP A 137 0.35 -15.32 6.30
N SER A 138 -0.60 -15.67 7.14
CA SER A 138 -0.93 -17.07 7.38
C SER A 138 -1.90 -17.67 6.36
N SER A 139 -2.72 -16.83 5.73
CA SER A 139 -3.77 -17.34 4.82
C SER A 139 -3.51 -17.00 3.36
N TYR A 140 -2.61 -16.09 3.09
CA TYR A 140 -2.37 -15.54 1.76
C TYR A 140 -0.95 -15.79 1.28
N LEU A 141 0.04 -15.35 2.06
CA LEU A 141 1.45 -15.49 1.68
C LEU A 141 2.00 -16.88 1.99
N GLY A 142 1.26 -17.65 2.79
CA GLY A 142 1.58 -19.04 3.08
C GLY A 142 2.75 -19.23 4.01
N GLU A 143 3.01 -20.48 4.34
CA GLU A 143 4.05 -20.85 5.29
C GLU A 143 5.45 -20.55 4.79
N ALA A 144 5.66 -20.63 3.49
CA ALA A 144 6.97 -20.38 2.90
C ALA A 144 7.51 -19.00 3.26
N SER A 145 6.63 -18.12 3.66
CA SER A 145 7.00 -16.76 4.00
C SER A 145 7.35 -16.55 5.45
N ASN A 146 7.01 -17.48 6.33
CA ASN A 146 7.13 -17.29 7.77
C ASN A 146 8.53 -16.90 8.21
N ASP A 147 9.55 -17.61 7.71
CA ASP A 147 10.92 -17.33 8.08
C ASP A 147 11.44 -16.02 7.51
N ARG A 148 10.80 -15.53 6.48
CA ARG A 148 11.21 -14.31 5.79
C ARG A 148 10.35 -13.11 6.17
N LEU A 149 9.25 -13.34 6.84
CA LEU A 149 8.32 -12.29 7.24
C LEU A 149 8.71 -11.80 8.62
N LYS A 150 9.52 -10.78 8.63
CA LYS A 150 9.95 -10.14 9.87
C LYS A 150 9.06 -8.96 10.16
N PRO A 151 8.87 -8.63 11.46
CA PRO A 151 8.17 -7.40 11.79
C PRO A 151 8.85 -6.22 11.11
N TYR A 152 8.06 -5.27 10.73
CA TYR A 152 8.59 -4.08 10.08
C TYR A 152 9.30 -3.23 11.11
N ASP A 153 10.61 -3.15 10.98
CA ASP A 153 11.41 -2.30 11.86
C ASP A 153 11.39 -0.89 11.33
N SER A 154 10.67 -0.09 11.96
CA SER A 154 10.56 1.31 11.54
C SER A 154 11.26 2.22 12.52
#